data_2cf1ea8826303c25f4fade63c6f0596a
#
_entry.id   2cf1ea8826303c25f4fade63c6f0596a
#
_cell.length_a   1.000
_cell.length_b   1.000
_cell.length_c   1.000
_cell.angle_alpha   90.00
_cell.angle_beta   90.00
_cell.angle_gamma   90.00
#
_symmetry.space_group_name_H-M   'P 1'
#
loop_
_entity.id
_entity.type
_entity.pdbx_description
1 polymer ?
#
loop_
_entity_poly.entity_id
_entity_poly.type
_entity_poly.pdbx_seq_one_letter_code
_entity_poly.pdbx_strand_id
1 'polypeptide(L)'
;ATTHLETERRHLGHFEAWLSAKDKSVLTPLWRLAGFILGSLAVFGGAHVVYLTIEIVETFVIQHYQQQIEKLDRLRAHPEVAETLRQFMNDEAEHCHDAAGRHAIREAFSVHCWRTIVTIGSSMAVTVAKKL
;
A
#
# COMPACT_ATOMS: atom_id res chain seq x y z
N ALA A 1 11.22 2.46 11.49
CA ALA A 1 9.85 2.99 11.59
C ALA A 1 9.77 4.48 11.22
N THR A 2 10.68 5.34 11.66
CA THR A 2 10.70 6.77 11.27
C THR A 2 10.98 6.96 9.78
N THR A 3 11.91 6.20 9.22
CA THR A 3 12.27 6.25 7.80
C THR A 3 11.11 5.84 6.89
N HIS A 4 10.36 4.77 7.21
CA HIS A 4 9.18 4.37 6.43
C HIS A 4 8.12 5.49 6.40
N LEU A 5 7.80 6.08 7.56
CA LEU A 5 6.82 7.16 7.62
C LEU A 5 7.24 8.40 6.80
N GLU A 6 8.53 8.72 6.76
CA GLU A 6 9.05 9.82 5.95
C GLU A 6 8.92 9.51 4.45
N THR A 7 9.19 8.27 4.05
CA THR A 7 8.99 7.81 2.67
C THR A 7 7.52 7.89 2.27
N GLU A 8 6.61 7.37 3.09
CA GLU A 8 5.17 7.44 2.83
C GLU A 8 4.65 8.88 2.69
N ARG A 9 5.14 9.79 3.54
CA ARG A 9 4.80 11.21 3.42
C ARG A 9 5.29 11.83 2.12
N ARG A 10 6.47 11.42 1.64
CA ARG A 10 7.01 11.86 0.36
C ARG A 10 6.16 11.35 -0.80
N HIS A 11 5.78 10.06 -0.80
CA HIS A 11 4.90 9.47 -1.81
C HIS A 11 3.54 10.19 -1.83
N LEU A 12 2.93 10.37 -0.67
CA LEU A 12 1.66 11.09 -0.56
C LEU A 12 1.76 12.51 -1.10
N GLY A 13 2.79 13.28 -0.71
CA GLY A 13 3.01 14.64 -1.20
C GLY A 13 3.18 14.70 -2.71
N HIS A 14 3.82 13.71 -3.31
CA HIS A 14 3.99 13.61 -4.75
C HIS A 14 2.65 13.38 -5.47
N PHE A 15 1.84 12.43 -4.99
CA PHE A 15 0.50 12.20 -5.54
C PHE A 15 -0.43 13.40 -5.33
N GLU A 16 -0.34 14.07 -4.17
CA GLU A 16 -1.14 15.27 -3.90
C GLU A 16 -0.79 16.43 -4.85
N ALA A 17 0.48 16.54 -5.27
CA ALA A 17 0.92 17.52 -6.25
C ALA A 17 0.46 17.19 -7.68
N TRP A 18 0.35 15.92 -8.03
CA TRP A 18 -0.12 15.48 -9.34
C TRP A 18 -1.62 15.58 -9.53
N LEU A 19 -2.39 15.30 -8.46
CA LEU A 19 -3.83 15.21 -8.52
C LEU A 19 -4.48 16.57 -8.23
N SER A 20 -5.31 17.04 -9.14
CA SER A 20 -6.16 18.18 -8.86
C SER A 20 -7.24 17.80 -7.82
N ALA A 21 -7.81 18.80 -7.16
CA ALA A 21 -8.83 18.56 -6.12
C ALA A 21 -10.03 17.73 -6.62
N LYS A 22 -10.39 17.87 -7.89
CA LYS A 22 -11.50 17.14 -8.54
C LYS A 22 -11.17 15.69 -8.86
N ASP A 23 -9.88 15.34 -8.93
CA ASP A 23 -9.40 13.99 -9.26
C ASP A 23 -9.12 13.18 -7.98
N LYS A 24 -9.23 13.81 -6.81
CA LYS A 24 -9.08 13.12 -5.52
C LYS A 24 -10.37 12.38 -5.17
N SER A 25 -10.23 11.14 -4.69
CA SER A 25 -11.38 10.34 -4.27
C SER A 25 -12.16 11.02 -3.15
N VAL A 26 -13.47 11.14 -3.31
CA VAL A 26 -14.38 11.62 -2.26
C VAL A 26 -14.44 10.70 -1.05
N LEU A 27 -13.93 9.47 -1.18
CA LEU A 27 -13.87 8.47 -0.12
C LEU A 27 -12.60 8.55 0.73
N THR A 28 -11.72 9.55 0.51
CA THR A 28 -10.49 9.72 1.30
C THR A 28 -10.72 9.65 2.82
N PRO A 29 -11.76 10.29 3.41
CA PRO A 29 -12.02 10.15 4.85
C PRO A 29 -12.34 8.71 5.27
N LEU A 30 -13.06 7.97 4.43
CA LEU A 30 -13.39 6.56 4.69
C LEU A 30 -12.14 5.69 4.65
N TRP A 31 -11.25 5.91 3.68
CA TRP A 31 -9.99 5.17 3.58
C TRP A 31 -9.06 5.45 4.77
N ARG A 32 -9.02 6.70 5.24
CA ARG A 32 -8.27 7.07 6.45
C ARG A 32 -8.81 6.34 7.68
N LEU A 33 -10.12 6.26 7.83
CA LEU A 33 -10.77 5.52 8.92
C LEU A 33 -10.47 4.02 8.83
N ALA A 34 -10.58 3.43 7.64
CA ALA A 34 -10.29 2.01 7.43
C ALA A 34 -8.81 1.68 7.74
N GLY A 35 -7.87 2.53 7.30
CA GLY A 35 -6.45 2.38 7.62
C GLY A 35 -6.17 2.53 9.12
N PHE A 36 -6.85 3.47 9.79
CA PHE A 36 -6.74 3.62 11.25
C PHE A 36 -7.25 2.38 12.00
N ILE A 37 -8.39 1.83 11.60
CA ILE A 37 -8.95 0.60 12.19
C ILE A 37 -7.99 -0.58 11.96
N LEU A 38 -7.51 -0.78 10.73
CA LEU A 38 -6.58 -1.86 10.41
C LEU A 38 -5.29 -1.75 11.23
N GLY A 39 -4.69 -0.56 11.27
CA GLY A 39 -3.49 -0.30 12.07
C GLY A 39 -3.70 -0.54 13.57
N SER A 40 -4.84 -0.11 14.11
CA SER A 40 -5.19 -0.34 15.52
C SER A 40 -5.32 -1.83 15.82
N LEU A 41 -6.01 -2.59 14.98
CA LEU A 41 -6.15 -4.05 15.13
C LEU A 41 -4.77 -4.75 15.06
N ALA A 42 -3.90 -4.32 14.15
CA ALA A 42 -2.55 -4.86 14.07
C ALA A 42 -1.74 -4.59 15.35
N VAL A 43 -1.84 -3.38 15.92
CA VAL A 43 -1.17 -3.00 17.18
C VAL A 43 -1.66 -3.85 18.35
N PHE A 44 -2.96 -4.14 18.44
CA PHE A 44 -3.50 -5.05 19.47
C PHE A 44 -2.96 -6.48 19.33
N GLY A 45 -2.64 -6.91 18.13
CA GLY A 45 -1.98 -8.20 17.86
C GLY A 45 -0.48 -8.22 18.20
N GLY A 46 0.11 -7.06 18.53
CA GLY A 46 1.51 -6.91 18.88
C GLY A 46 2.44 -6.67 17.70
N ALA A 47 3.72 -6.41 17.99
CA ALA A 47 4.71 -5.98 17.00
C ALA A 47 4.82 -6.92 15.79
N HIS A 48 4.76 -8.22 15.98
CA HIS A 48 4.83 -9.19 14.87
C HIS A 48 3.64 -9.07 13.92
N VAL A 49 2.42 -8.81 14.44
CA VAL A 49 1.23 -8.62 13.60
C VAL A 49 1.31 -7.30 12.86
N VAL A 50 1.87 -6.26 13.47
CA VAL A 50 2.13 -4.98 12.78
C VAL A 50 3.05 -5.20 11.58
N TYR A 51 4.19 -5.85 11.76
CA TYR A 51 5.13 -6.09 10.66
C TYR A 51 4.55 -7.04 9.60
N LEU A 52 3.82 -8.08 10.00
CA LEU A 52 3.08 -8.92 9.05
C LEU A 52 2.07 -8.09 8.23
N THR A 53 1.36 -7.16 8.87
CA THR A 53 0.39 -6.30 8.18
C THR A 53 1.08 -5.37 7.18
N ILE A 54 2.22 -4.77 7.56
CA ILE A 54 3.05 -3.98 6.65
C ILE A 54 3.47 -4.83 5.46
N GLU A 55 4.08 -6.00 5.66
CA GLU A 55 4.48 -6.90 4.57
C GLU A 55 3.34 -7.19 3.59
N ILE A 56 2.13 -7.46 4.10
CA ILE A 56 0.97 -7.76 3.26
C ILE A 56 0.54 -6.54 2.44
N VAL A 57 0.48 -5.36 3.07
CA VAL A 57 0.09 -4.11 2.42
C VAL A 57 1.10 -3.73 1.35
N GLU A 58 2.40 -3.76 1.68
CA GLU A 58 3.45 -3.40 0.71
C GLU A 58 3.50 -4.38 -0.47
N THR A 59 3.31 -5.67 -0.21
CA THR A 59 3.18 -6.66 -1.29
C THR A 59 2.04 -6.30 -2.25
N PHE A 60 0.90 -5.87 -1.72
CA PHE A 60 -0.23 -5.43 -2.53
C PHE A 60 0.09 -4.14 -3.32
N VAL A 61 0.73 -3.17 -2.69
CA VAL A 61 1.10 -1.89 -3.32
C VAL A 61 2.11 -2.11 -4.45
N ILE A 62 3.14 -2.93 -4.23
CA ILE A 62 4.11 -3.32 -5.25
C ILE A 62 3.41 -3.90 -6.48
N GLN A 63 2.52 -4.87 -6.29
CA GLN A 63 1.76 -5.48 -7.39
C GLN A 63 0.88 -4.45 -8.11
N HIS A 64 0.30 -3.51 -7.37
CA HIS A 64 -0.52 -2.46 -7.94
C HIS A 64 0.31 -1.48 -8.79
N TYR A 65 1.47 -1.03 -8.30
CA TYR A 65 2.40 -0.20 -9.07
C TYR A 65 2.88 -0.93 -10.34
N GLN A 66 3.25 -2.20 -10.22
CA GLN A 66 3.66 -3.01 -11.37
C GLN A 66 2.59 -2.99 -12.48
N GLN A 67 1.32 -3.23 -12.13
CA GLN A 67 0.21 -3.19 -13.08
C GLN A 67 0.02 -1.83 -13.74
N GLN A 68 0.21 -0.73 -12.98
CA GLN A 68 0.12 0.62 -13.53
C GLN A 68 1.28 0.92 -14.49
N ILE A 69 2.51 0.55 -14.12
CA ILE A 69 3.71 0.71 -14.96
C ILE A 69 3.52 -0.05 -16.27
N GLU A 70 3.14 -1.33 -16.24
CA GLU A 70 2.90 -2.14 -17.42
C GLU A 70 1.84 -1.54 -18.36
N LYS A 71 0.79 -0.94 -17.77
CA LYS A 71 -0.24 -0.24 -18.55
C LYS A 71 0.31 1.01 -19.22
N LEU A 72 1.08 1.84 -18.51
CA LEU A 72 1.69 3.06 -19.04
C LEU A 72 2.70 2.74 -20.15
N ASP A 73 3.56 1.74 -19.94
CA ASP A 73 4.53 1.29 -20.92
C ASP A 73 3.86 0.76 -22.21
N ARG A 74 2.80 -0.04 -22.06
CA ARG A 74 2.02 -0.56 -23.20
C ARG A 74 1.37 0.55 -24.01
N LEU A 75 0.85 1.56 -23.34
CA LEU A 75 0.21 2.71 -23.98
C LEU A 75 1.22 3.74 -24.47
N ARG A 76 2.51 3.61 -24.16
CA ARG A 76 3.57 4.60 -24.37
C ARG A 76 3.17 5.99 -23.89
N ALA A 77 2.49 6.02 -22.73
CA ALA A 77 1.94 7.23 -22.12
C ALA A 77 2.68 7.56 -20.83
N HIS A 78 2.93 8.84 -20.59
CA HIS A 78 3.44 9.36 -19.31
C HIS A 78 4.69 8.62 -18.80
N PRO A 79 5.81 8.59 -19.56
CA PRO A 79 7.02 7.88 -19.15
C PRO A 79 7.59 8.40 -17.82
N GLU A 80 7.42 9.69 -17.53
CA GLU A 80 7.79 10.33 -16.27
C GLU A 80 7.02 9.77 -15.08
N VAL A 81 5.72 9.47 -15.27
CA VAL A 81 4.89 8.83 -14.24
C VAL A 81 5.33 7.39 -14.02
N ALA A 82 5.57 6.64 -15.10
CA ALA A 82 6.03 5.27 -15.01
C ALA A 82 7.37 5.17 -14.27
N GLU A 83 8.31 6.10 -14.52
CA GLU A 83 9.59 6.13 -13.83
C GLU A 83 9.45 6.45 -12.34
N THR A 84 8.59 7.40 -11.98
CA THR A 84 8.31 7.71 -10.58
C THR A 84 7.69 6.52 -9.85
N LEU A 85 6.73 5.83 -10.49
CA LEU A 85 6.13 4.62 -9.91
C LEU A 85 7.15 3.49 -9.73
N ARG A 86 8.16 3.35 -10.62
CA ARG A 86 9.27 2.39 -10.43
C ARG A 86 10.10 2.73 -9.18
N GLN A 87 10.39 4.01 -8.97
CA GLN A 87 11.12 4.46 -7.77
C GLN A 87 10.32 4.15 -6.50
N PHE A 88 9.03 4.48 -6.47
CA PHE A 88 8.18 4.17 -5.33
C PHE A 88 8.06 2.66 -5.10
N MET A 89 7.89 1.88 -6.17
CA MET A 89 7.86 0.42 -6.06
C MET A 89 9.13 -0.16 -5.44
N ASN A 90 10.30 0.41 -5.71
CA ASN A 90 11.55 0.00 -5.08
C ASN A 90 11.57 0.36 -3.59
N ASP A 91 11.10 1.55 -3.21
CA ASP A 91 10.97 1.95 -1.80
C ASP A 91 10.04 0.98 -1.03
N GLU A 92 8.89 0.61 -1.64
CA GLU A 92 7.97 -0.36 -1.03
C GLU A 92 8.56 -1.77 -0.93
N ALA A 93 9.38 -2.17 -1.90
CA ALA A 93 10.08 -3.46 -1.83
C ALA A 93 11.09 -3.51 -0.66
N GLU A 94 11.76 -2.40 -0.36
CA GLU A 94 12.63 -2.28 0.82
C GLU A 94 11.82 -2.35 2.13
N HIS A 95 10.66 -1.65 2.19
CA HIS A 95 9.76 -1.71 3.34
C HIS A 95 9.22 -3.11 3.58
N CYS A 96 8.78 -3.78 2.51
CA CYS A 96 8.30 -5.15 2.54
C CYS A 96 9.37 -6.11 3.07
N HIS A 97 10.60 -5.99 2.57
CA HIS A 97 11.74 -6.81 3.00
C HIS A 97 12.09 -6.58 4.48
N ASP A 98 12.17 -5.32 4.92
CA ASP A 98 12.42 -4.97 6.32
C ASP A 98 11.31 -5.51 7.24
N ALA A 99 10.05 -5.40 6.85
CA ALA A 99 8.92 -5.90 7.61
C ALA A 99 8.94 -7.44 7.71
N ALA A 100 9.20 -8.14 6.60
CA ALA A 100 9.32 -9.60 6.57
C ALA A 100 10.44 -10.11 7.49
N GLY A 101 11.57 -9.39 7.59
CA GLY A 101 12.66 -9.72 8.49
C GLY A 101 12.37 -9.49 9.99
N ARG A 102 11.32 -8.73 10.31
CA ARG A 102 10.99 -8.34 11.69
C ARG A 102 9.90 -9.16 12.35
N HIS A 103 9.20 -10.02 11.62
CA HIS A 103 8.24 -10.94 12.21
C HIS A 103 8.67 -12.39 12.04
N ALA A 104 8.39 -13.20 13.06
CA ALA A 104 8.67 -14.65 13.07
C ALA A 104 7.36 -15.45 12.99
N ILE A 105 6.31 -14.87 12.41
CA ILE A 105 5.01 -15.51 12.34
C ILE A 105 5.08 -16.60 11.26
N ARG A 106 4.92 -17.85 11.70
CA ARG A 106 4.82 -19.00 10.81
C ARG A 106 3.40 -19.06 10.20
N GLU A 107 3.29 -19.72 9.04
CA GLU A 107 1.99 -19.97 8.42
C GLU A 107 1.07 -20.74 9.37
N ALA A 108 0.07 -20.05 9.88
CA ALA A 108 -1.03 -20.60 10.67
C ALA A 108 -2.34 -20.18 10.03
N PHE A 109 -3.43 -20.87 10.34
CA PHE A 109 -4.75 -20.55 9.81
C PHE A 109 -5.14 -19.08 10.08
N SER A 110 -4.85 -18.56 11.27
CA SER A 110 -5.10 -17.16 11.64
C SER A 110 -4.32 -16.16 10.77
N VAL A 111 -3.07 -16.49 10.41
CA VAL A 111 -2.25 -15.69 9.51
C VAL A 111 -2.82 -15.67 8.11
N HIS A 112 -3.26 -16.83 7.62
CA HIS A 112 -3.93 -16.91 6.32
C HIS A 112 -5.22 -16.08 6.29
N CYS A 113 -6.05 -16.17 7.33
CA CYS A 113 -7.26 -15.35 7.45
C CYS A 113 -6.91 -13.85 7.47
N TRP A 114 -5.91 -13.44 8.25
CA TRP A 114 -5.48 -12.05 8.32
C TRP A 114 -4.98 -11.53 6.96
N ARG A 115 -4.11 -12.29 6.32
CA ARG A 115 -3.61 -11.99 4.97
C ARG A 115 -4.76 -11.82 3.97
N THR A 116 -5.73 -12.73 3.98
CA THR A 116 -6.91 -12.68 3.12
C THR A 116 -7.75 -11.42 3.37
N ILE A 117 -8.02 -11.09 4.63
CA ILE A 117 -8.80 -9.89 5.01
C ILE A 117 -8.11 -8.62 4.51
N VAL A 118 -6.81 -8.48 4.77
CA VAL A 118 -6.04 -7.29 4.37
C VAL A 118 -5.98 -7.16 2.85
N THR A 119 -5.69 -8.25 2.14
CA THR A 119 -5.60 -8.25 0.67
C THR A 119 -6.94 -7.95 0.01
N ILE A 120 -8.02 -8.58 0.47
CA ILE A 120 -9.37 -8.32 -0.06
C ILE A 120 -9.77 -6.87 0.23
N GLY A 121 -9.56 -6.38 1.45
CA GLY A 121 -9.87 -5.01 1.83
C GLY A 121 -9.14 -3.99 0.94
N SER A 122 -7.85 -4.18 0.70
CA SER A 122 -7.05 -3.33 -0.18
C SER A 122 -7.54 -3.37 -1.64
N SER A 123 -7.85 -4.57 -2.15
CA SER A 123 -8.38 -4.75 -3.51
C SER A 123 -9.75 -4.09 -3.70
N MET A 124 -10.62 -4.20 -2.71
CA MET A 124 -11.93 -3.55 -2.72
C MET A 124 -11.78 -2.03 -2.69
N ALA A 125 -10.88 -1.49 -1.85
CA ALA A 125 -10.63 -0.06 -1.77
C ALA A 125 -10.22 0.51 -3.13
N VAL A 126 -9.25 -0.12 -3.81
CA VAL A 126 -8.81 0.28 -5.16
C VAL A 126 -9.94 0.14 -6.19
N THR A 127 -10.71 -0.94 -6.13
CA THR A 127 -11.81 -1.18 -7.09
C THR A 127 -12.92 -0.12 -6.97
N VAL A 128 -13.27 0.25 -5.73
CA VAL A 128 -14.27 1.28 -5.47
C VAL A 128 -13.74 2.66 -5.86
N ALA A 129 -12.49 2.98 -5.52
CA ALA A 129 -11.88 4.26 -5.88
C ALA A 129 -11.79 4.49 -7.40
N LYS A 130 -11.70 3.42 -8.21
CA LYS A 130 -11.70 3.51 -9.69
C LYS A 130 -13.07 3.80 -10.30
N LYS A 131 -14.15 3.63 -9.54
CA LYS A 131 -15.53 3.79 -10.04
C LYS A 131 -16.18 5.11 -9.64
N LEU A 132 -15.56 5.84 -8.72
CA LEU A 132 -16.04 7.10 -8.16
C LEU A 132 -15.10 8.25 -8.47
#